data_f4f965f8b967b9ef756ee151246173d3
#
_entry.id   f4f965f8b967b9ef756ee151246173d3
#
_cell.length_a   1.000
_cell.length_b   1.000
_cell.length_c   1.000
_cell.angle_alpha   90.00
_cell.angle_beta   90.00
_cell.angle_gamma   90.00
#
_symmetry.space_group_name_H-M   'P 1'
#
loop_
_entity.id
_entity.type
_entity.pdbx_description
1 polymer ?
#
loop_
_entity_poly.entity_id
_entity_poly.type
_entity_poly.pdbx_seq_one_letter_code
_entity_poly.pdbx_strand_id
1 'polypeptide(L)'
;MSHFSVAVFSHHPGDVEELLAPYNEQTEDEAYLEFEEASESMEDIRARYAQEKQGGESFEAFLRRWYGYDYSEELDACGYFCNPNAKWDWWEIGGRWHNELRLKQGEKCDQAQLKDIDLSLDAEALAKARRFWEVCVEGQPLSEDENPEDFKPFFRKEYY
;
A
#
# COMPACT_ATOMS: atom_id res chain seq x y z
N MET A 1 -8.90 -2.92 8.36
CA MET A 1 -7.52 -2.45 8.10
C MET A 1 -6.54 -3.56 8.38
N SER A 2 -5.71 -3.91 7.42
CA SER A 2 -4.58 -4.82 7.61
C SER A 2 -3.38 -3.99 8.08
N HIS A 3 -2.60 -4.54 9.01
CA HIS A 3 -1.37 -3.93 9.48
C HIS A 3 -0.20 -4.80 9.02
N PHE A 4 0.87 -4.15 8.61
CA PHE A 4 2.11 -4.82 8.20
C PHE A 4 3.31 -4.02 8.68
N SER A 5 4.49 -4.62 8.69
CA SER A 5 5.74 -3.96 9.00
C SER A 5 6.63 -3.91 7.77
N VAL A 6 7.43 -2.85 7.66
CA VAL A 6 8.45 -2.69 6.63
C VAL A 6 9.80 -2.37 7.27
N ALA A 7 10.87 -2.85 6.67
CA ALA A 7 12.22 -2.42 7.00
C ALA A 7 12.64 -1.33 6.03
N VAL A 8 12.93 -0.14 6.54
CA VAL A 8 13.41 0.99 5.75
C VAL A 8 14.91 1.14 5.94
N PHE A 9 15.66 1.12 4.85
CA PHE A 9 17.10 1.34 4.83
C PHE A 9 17.40 2.74 4.29
N SER A 10 17.99 3.59 5.10
CA SER A 10 18.32 4.97 4.74
C SER A 10 19.73 5.34 5.16
N HIS A 11 20.28 6.41 4.61
CA HIS A 11 21.56 6.96 5.04
C HIS A 11 21.42 7.76 6.34
N HIS A 12 20.27 8.42 6.53
CA HIS A 12 19.96 9.20 7.73
C HIS A 12 18.56 8.81 8.27
N PRO A 13 18.38 8.80 9.60
CA PRO A 13 17.06 8.53 10.21
C PRO A 13 15.95 9.48 9.74
N GLY A 14 16.30 10.70 9.33
CA GLY A 14 15.36 11.70 8.83
C GLY A 14 14.80 11.42 7.42
N ASP A 15 15.41 10.51 6.67
CA ASP A 15 15.01 10.23 5.28
C ASP A 15 13.75 9.31 5.20
N VAL A 16 13.32 8.76 6.33
CA VAL A 16 12.24 7.76 6.38
C VAL A 16 10.94 8.31 5.81
N GLU A 17 10.57 9.54 6.16
CA GLU A 17 9.35 10.19 5.67
C GLU A 17 9.38 10.36 4.15
N GLU A 18 10.50 10.84 3.60
CA GLU A 18 10.69 11.02 2.15
C GLU A 18 10.65 9.67 1.40
N LEU A 19 11.27 8.63 1.96
CA LEU A 19 11.27 7.28 1.37
C LEU A 19 9.88 6.62 1.40
N LEU A 20 9.03 6.98 2.36
CA LEU A 20 7.70 6.43 2.49
C LEU A 20 6.64 7.25 1.75
N ALA A 21 6.88 8.54 1.47
CA ALA A 21 5.92 9.44 0.84
C ALA A 21 5.28 8.89 -0.46
N PRO A 22 6.04 8.22 -1.39
CA PRO A 22 5.47 7.69 -2.63
C PRO A 22 4.36 6.64 -2.44
N TYR A 23 4.20 6.12 -1.24
CA TYR A 23 3.26 5.03 -0.94
C TYR A 23 2.13 5.46 0.01
N ASN A 24 2.02 6.75 0.30
CA ASN A 24 0.96 7.29 1.15
C ASN A 24 -0.36 7.35 0.36
N GLU A 25 -1.44 6.75 0.91
CA GLU A 25 -2.78 6.80 0.32
C GLU A 25 -3.36 8.23 0.31
N GLN A 26 -3.00 9.03 1.31
CA GLN A 26 -3.52 10.39 1.51
C GLN A 26 -2.56 11.48 1.01
N THR A 27 -1.68 11.15 0.05
CA THR A 27 -0.77 12.16 -0.50
C THR A 27 -1.54 13.22 -1.29
N GLU A 28 -1.12 14.49 -1.13
CA GLU A 28 -1.57 15.63 -1.94
C GLU A 28 -0.55 15.96 -3.04
N ASP A 29 0.57 15.25 -3.13
CA ASP A 29 1.59 15.48 -4.14
C ASP A 29 1.14 14.90 -5.49
N GLU A 30 0.86 15.80 -6.43
CA GLU A 30 0.41 15.48 -7.79
C GLU A 30 1.38 14.52 -8.53
N ALA A 31 2.67 14.48 -8.14
CA ALA A 31 3.64 13.58 -8.73
C ALA A 31 3.35 12.09 -8.47
N TYR A 32 2.53 11.80 -7.46
CA TYR A 32 2.16 10.44 -7.08
C TYR A 32 0.70 10.11 -7.37
N LEU A 33 -0.09 11.07 -7.88
CA LEU A 33 -1.51 10.89 -8.14
C LEU A 33 -1.77 10.55 -9.61
N GLU A 34 -2.61 9.56 -9.82
CA GLU A 34 -3.18 9.18 -11.11
C GLU A 34 -4.70 9.30 -11.05
N PHE A 35 -5.31 9.66 -12.19
CA PHE A 35 -6.75 9.74 -12.29
C PHE A 35 -7.31 8.34 -12.57
N GLU A 36 -8.19 7.88 -11.69
CA GLU A 36 -8.93 6.63 -11.84
C GLU A 36 -10.37 6.94 -12.24
N GLU A 37 -10.77 6.46 -13.41
CA GLU A 37 -12.11 6.64 -13.95
C GLU A 37 -13.15 5.88 -13.12
N ALA A 38 -14.26 6.54 -12.82
CA ALA A 38 -15.39 5.89 -12.18
C ALA A 38 -16.04 4.84 -13.09
N SER A 39 -16.62 3.83 -12.50
CA SER A 39 -17.33 2.77 -13.22
C SER A 39 -18.68 3.21 -13.78
N GLU A 40 -19.23 4.33 -13.29
CA GLU A 40 -20.51 4.88 -13.69
C GLU A 40 -20.44 5.52 -15.08
N SER A 41 -21.50 5.31 -15.85
CA SER A 41 -21.63 5.92 -17.17
C SER A 41 -21.73 7.44 -17.08
N MET A 42 -20.89 8.15 -17.83
CA MET A 42 -20.97 9.63 -17.96
C MET A 42 -22.33 10.08 -18.49
N GLU A 43 -22.97 9.30 -19.35
CA GLU A 43 -24.31 9.61 -19.86
C GLU A 43 -25.35 9.62 -18.74
N ASP A 44 -25.32 8.61 -17.86
CA ASP A 44 -26.23 8.49 -16.71
C ASP A 44 -25.99 9.63 -15.71
N ILE A 45 -24.73 9.94 -15.42
CA ILE A 45 -24.36 11.05 -14.53
C ILE A 45 -24.84 12.39 -15.09
N ARG A 46 -24.65 12.65 -16.38
CA ARG A 46 -25.12 13.88 -17.04
C ARG A 46 -26.64 13.96 -17.06
N ALA A 47 -27.33 12.85 -17.29
CA ALA A 47 -28.77 12.77 -17.23
C ALA A 47 -29.29 13.11 -15.82
N ARG A 48 -28.66 12.56 -14.80
CA ARG A 48 -28.98 12.83 -13.40
C ARG A 48 -28.69 14.29 -13.02
N TYR A 49 -27.55 14.84 -13.44
CA TYR A 49 -27.25 16.26 -13.26
C TYR A 49 -28.32 17.17 -13.82
N ALA A 50 -28.79 16.89 -15.03
CA ALA A 50 -29.83 17.67 -15.67
C ALA A 50 -31.16 17.68 -14.86
N GLN A 51 -31.45 16.60 -14.14
CA GLN A 51 -32.68 16.45 -13.33
C GLN A 51 -32.54 16.98 -11.90
N GLU A 52 -31.37 16.82 -11.28
CA GLU A 52 -31.20 16.99 -9.82
C GLU A 52 -30.29 18.16 -9.42
N LYS A 53 -29.71 18.91 -10.38
CA LYS A 53 -28.87 20.07 -10.07
C LYS A 53 -29.64 21.15 -9.30
N GLN A 54 -28.98 21.77 -8.35
CA GLN A 54 -29.55 22.81 -7.49
C GLN A 54 -29.15 24.20 -8.01
N GLY A 55 -30.14 25.02 -8.41
CA GLY A 55 -29.91 26.39 -8.78
C GLY A 55 -28.86 26.55 -9.91
N GLY A 56 -27.79 27.29 -9.63
CA GLY A 56 -26.65 27.50 -10.53
C GLY A 56 -25.46 26.54 -10.30
N GLU A 57 -25.72 25.37 -9.73
CA GLU A 57 -24.68 24.39 -9.44
C GLU A 57 -23.92 23.96 -10.69
N SER A 58 -22.57 24.00 -10.64
CA SER A 58 -21.75 23.47 -11.71
C SER A 58 -21.75 21.95 -11.75
N PHE A 59 -21.31 21.35 -12.86
CA PHE A 59 -21.23 19.90 -12.99
C PHE A 59 -20.22 19.29 -12.00
N GLU A 60 -19.08 19.93 -11.80
CA GLU A 60 -18.05 19.52 -10.86
C GLU A 60 -18.57 19.58 -9.40
N ALA A 61 -19.30 20.63 -9.04
CA ALA A 61 -19.90 20.75 -7.71
C ALA A 61 -20.93 19.63 -7.45
N PHE A 62 -21.71 19.30 -8.50
CA PHE A 62 -22.66 18.19 -8.44
C PHE A 62 -21.94 16.85 -8.28
N LEU A 63 -20.87 16.57 -9.05
CA LEU A 63 -20.09 15.35 -8.96
C LEU A 63 -19.52 15.17 -7.55
N ARG A 64 -18.90 16.19 -6.98
CA ARG A 64 -18.36 16.14 -5.62
C ARG A 64 -19.43 15.89 -4.57
N ARG A 65 -20.59 16.52 -4.71
CA ARG A 65 -21.68 16.39 -3.75
C ARG A 65 -22.34 15.02 -3.76
N TRP A 66 -22.55 14.45 -4.95
CA TRP A 66 -23.29 13.18 -5.09
C TRP A 66 -22.42 11.94 -5.11
N TYR A 67 -21.22 12.03 -5.67
CA TYR A 67 -20.37 10.88 -5.93
C TYR A 67 -19.00 10.97 -5.23
N GLY A 68 -18.59 12.17 -4.82
CA GLY A 68 -17.23 12.43 -4.34
C GLY A 68 -16.19 12.44 -5.47
N TYR A 69 -16.62 12.55 -6.72
CA TYR A 69 -15.76 12.50 -7.90
C TYR A 69 -15.28 13.89 -8.31
N ASP A 70 -14.11 13.91 -8.93
CA ASP A 70 -13.60 15.00 -9.74
C ASP A 70 -13.93 14.77 -11.21
N TYR A 71 -13.85 15.83 -12.01
CA TYR A 71 -14.05 15.79 -13.46
C TYR A 71 -12.73 16.07 -14.17
N SER A 72 -12.34 15.18 -15.08
CA SER A 72 -11.24 15.41 -15.99
C SER A 72 -11.76 15.92 -17.33
N GLU A 73 -11.46 17.18 -17.66
CA GLU A 73 -11.82 17.76 -18.96
C GLU A 73 -11.07 17.07 -20.11
N GLU A 74 -9.81 16.66 -19.88
CA GLU A 74 -8.97 16.03 -20.88
C GLU A 74 -9.51 14.66 -21.32
N LEU A 75 -10.04 13.89 -20.37
CA LEU A 75 -10.57 12.54 -20.62
C LEU A 75 -12.09 12.55 -20.88
N ASP A 76 -12.78 13.68 -20.65
CA ASP A 76 -14.23 13.76 -20.55
C ASP A 76 -14.81 12.68 -19.62
N ALA A 77 -14.20 12.49 -18.45
CA ALA A 77 -14.50 11.45 -17.52
C ALA A 77 -14.63 11.98 -16.08
N CYS A 78 -15.40 11.26 -15.25
CA CYS A 78 -15.45 11.51 -13.82
C CYS A 78 -14.74 10.37 -13.06
N GLY A 79 -14.17 10.69 -11.91
CA GLY A 79 -13.42 9.75 -11.11
C GLY A 79 -12.76 10.42 -9.91
N TYR A 80 -11.66 9.91 -9.49
CA TYR A 80 -10.89 10.46 -8.38
C TYR A 80 -9.39 10.34 -8.65
N PHE A 81 -8.64 11.28 -8.07
CA PHE A 81 -7.18 11.16 -8.07
C PHE A 81 -6.76 10.27 -6.91
N CYS A 82 -6.03 9.21 -7.20
CA CYS A 82 -5.51 8.29 -6.21
C CYS A 82 -4.04 8.00 -6.46
N ASN A 83 -3.35 7.55 -5.41
CA ASN A 83 -2.00 7.05 -5.55
C ASN A 83 -2.05 5.54 -5.87
N PRO A 84 -1.72 5.11 -7.09
CA PRO A 84 -1.76 3.71 -7.49
C PRO A 84 -0.73 2.85 -6.72
N ASN A 85 0.26 3.49 -6.11
CA ASN A 85 1.27 2.84 -5.29
C ASN A 85 0.93 2.85 -3.80
N ALA A 86 -0.25 3.34 -3.41
CA ALA A 86 -0.67 3.42 -2.02
C ALA A 86 -0.53 2.10 -1.28
N LYS A 87 0.05 2.14 -0.08
CA LYS A 87 0.25 1.00 0.80
C LYS A 87 -0.22 1.25 2.21
N TRP A 88 -0.31 2.50 2.63
CA TRP A 88 -0.71 2.91 3.98
C TRP A 88 -1.35 4.31 3.98
N ASP A 89 -2.21 4.51 4.94
CA ASP A 89 -2.83 5.79 5.30
C ASP A 89 -2.02 6.51 6.40
N TRP A 90 -1.30 5.76 7.24
CA TRP A 90 -0.38 6.29 8.25
C TRP A 90 0.68 5.23 8.60
N TRP A 91 1.77 5.68 9.18
CA TRP A 91 2.85 4.83 9.66
C TRP A 91 3.48 5.41 10.94
N GLU A 92 4.11 4.56 11.71
CA GLU A 92 4.93 4.96 12.86
C GLU A 92 6.11 4.01 13.02
N ILE A 93 7.22 4.53 13.59
CA ILE A 93 8.40 3.73 13.87
C ILE A 93 8.10 2.77 15.02
N GLY A 94 8.37 1.47 14.80
CA GLY A 94 8.10 0.42 15.76
C GLY A 94 6.64 0.01 15.82
N GLY A 95 5.73 0.95 16.03
CA GLY A 95 4.31 0.72 16.05
C GLY A 95 3.91 -0.50 16.87
N ARG A 96 3.14 -1.40 16.26
CA ARG A 96 2.69 -2.66 16.86
C ARG A 96 3.83 -3.68 17.06
N TRP A 97 4.91 -3.54 16.30
CA TRP A 97 6.11 -4.39 16.34
C TRP A 97 7.29 -3.69 17.02
N HIS A 98 6.98 -2.93 18.02
CA HIS A 98 7.95 -2.18 18.81
C HIS A 98 9.06 -3.07 19.36
N ASN A 99 10.34 -2.65 19.24
CA ASN A 99 11.52 -3.37 19.66
C ASN A 99 11.70 -4.76 19.01
N GLU A 100 11.46 -4.88 17.71
CA GLU A 100 11.69 -6.13 16.98
C GLU A 100 13.12 -6.28 16.43
N LEU A 101 13.85 -5.17 16.19
CA LEU A 101 15.25 -5.26 15.77
C LEU A 101 16.13 -5.70 16.94
N ARG A 102 16.76 -6.85 16.78
CA ARG A 102 17.74 -7.36 17.76
C ARG A 102 19.15 -6.88 17.42
N LEU A 103 19.84 -6.29 18.39
CA LEU A 103 21.22 -5.89 18.27
C LEU A 103 22.18 -7.03 18.61
N LYS A 104 23.41 -6.98 18.12
CA LYS A 104 24.47 -7.95 18.40
C LYS A 104 24.78 -8.11 19.88
N GLN A 105 24.53 -7.05 20.67
CA GLN A 105 24.69 -7.09 22.13
C GLN A 105 23.47 -7.70 22.87
N GLY A 106 22.41 -8.08 22.13
CA GLY A 106 21.21 -8.70 22.67
C GLY A 106 20.10 -7.72 23.05
N GLU A 107 20.34 -6.40 22.96
CA GLU A 107 19.31 -5.40 23.11
C GLU A 107 18.36 -5.38 21.90
N LYS A 108 17.15 -4.85 22.10
CA LYS A 108 16.16 -4.70 21.04
C LYS A 108 15.80 -3.22 20.87
N CYS A 109 15.47 -2.82 19.63
CA CYS A 109 15.15 -1.43 19.30
C CYS A 109 14.29 -1.37 18.02
N ASP A 110 13.85 -0.15 17.67
CA ASP A 110 13.09 0.11 16.42
C ASP A 110 13.96 0.72 15.32
N GLN A 111 15.11 1.30 15.69
CA GLN A 111 16.06 1.90 14.78
C GLN A 111 17.48 1.58 15.22
N ALA A 112 18.33 1.20 14.27
CA ALA A 112 19.74 0.95 14.53
C ALA A 112 20.58 1.12 13.27
N GLN A 113 21.88 1.28 13.46
CA GLN A 113 22.81 1.18 12.33
C GLN A 113 22.89 -0.27 11.89
N LEU A 114 22.88 -0.53 10.59
CA LEU A 114 22.91 -1.89 10.02
C LEU A 114 24.05 -2.75 10.58
N LYS A 115 25.22 -2.12 10.85
CA LYS A 115 26.38 -2.82 11.44
C LYS A 115 26.13 -3.38 12.84
N ASP A 116 25.15 -2.80 13.59
CA ASP A 116 24.86 -3.17 14.98
C ASP A 116 23.69 -4.17 15.06
N ILE A 117 22.94 -4.37 13.99
CA ILE A 117 21.83 -5.31 13.93
C ILE A 117 22.38 -6.74 13.87
N ASP A 118 21.80 -7.61 14.67
CA ASP A 118 22.06 -9.05 14.60
C ASP A 118 21.34 -9.67 13.41
N LEU A 119 22.07 -9.84 12.32
CA LEU A 119 21.60 -10.48 11.10
C LEU A 119 21.88 -12.00 11.09
N SER A 120 22.31 -12.58 12.21
CA SER A 120 22.48 -14.01 12.34
C SER A 120 21.09 -14.67 12.35
N LEU A 121 20.64 -15.08 11.17
CA LEU A 121 19.46 -15.91 11.07
C LEU A 121 19.82 -17.34 11.48
N ASP A 122 18.91 -17.97 12.22
CA ASP A 122 18.93 -19.42 12.35
C ASP A 122 18.93 -20.02 10.94
N ALA A 123 19.88 -20.90 10.64
CA ALA A 123 20.03 -21.52 9.34
C ALA A 123 18.74 -22.24 8.88
N GLU A 124 17.98 -22.81 9.81
CA GLU A 124 16.70 -23.43 9.54
C GLU A 124 15.63 -22.39 9.14
N ALA A 125 15.55 -21.27 9.86
CA ALA A 125 14.62 -20.18 9.53
C ALA A 125 14.93 -19.56 8.16
N LEU A 126 16.22 -19.37 7.86
CA LEU A 126 16.66 -18.88 6.55
C LEU A 126 16.29 -19.86 5.43
N ALA A 127 16.51 -21.15 5.61
CA ALA A 127 16.17 -22.18 4.64
C ALA A 127 14.65 -22.21 4.37
N LYS A 128 13.81 -22.12 5.43
CA LYS A 128 12.36 -22.03 5.30
C LYS A 128 11.90 -20.79 4.56
N ALA A 129 12.46 -19.62 4.89
CA ALA A 129 12.13 -18.36 4.21
C ALA A 129 12.52 -18.41 2.73
N ARG A 130 13.70 -18.95 2.41
CA ARG A 130 14.16 -19.13 1.05
C ARG A 130 13.26 -20.08 0.27
N ARG A 131 12.91 -21.21 0.85
CA ARG A 131 12.03 -22.20 0.23
C ARG A 131 10.64 -21.62 -0.02
N PHE A 132 10.10 -20.86 0.94
CA PHE A 132 8.84 -20.15 0.77
C PHE A 132 8.89 -19.18 -0.43
N TRP A 133 9.97 -18.42 -0.56
CA TRP A 133 10.19 -17.52 -1.69
C TRP A 133 10.22 -18.28 -3.03
N GLU A 134 11.00 -19.35 -3.11
CA GLU A 134 11.12 -20.21 -4.31
C GLU A 134 9.75 -20.72 -4.78
N VAL A 135 8.90 -21.15 -3.86
CA VAL A 135 7.56 -21.68 -4.18
C VAL A 135 6.57 -20.57 -4.49
N CYS A 136 6.45 -19.57 -3.60
CA CYS A 136 5.37 -18.58 -3.68
C CYS A 136 5.63 -17.45 -4.67
N VAL A 137 6.91 -17.11 -4.91
CA VAL A 137 7.31 -15.99 -5.76
C VAL A 137 7.89 -16.46 -7.08
N GLU A 138 8.80 -17.43 -7.05
CA GLU A 138 9.47 -17.94 -8.25
C GLU A 138 8.69 -19.07 -8.95
N GLY A 139 7.62 -19.59 -8.31
CA GLY A 139 6.75 -20.61 -8.89
C GLY A 139 7.36 -22.00 -8.96
N GLN A 140 8.37 -22.30 -8.12
CA GLN A 140 8.95 -23.63 -8.04
C GLN A 140 7.90 -24.66 -7.55
N PRO A 141 7.89 -25.89 -8.08
CA PRO A 141 6.95 -26.90 -7.64
C PRO A 141 7.26 -27.34 -6.19
N LEU A 142 6.21 -27.72 -5.46
CA LEU A 142 6.34 -28.36 -4.17
C LEU A 142 6.97 -29.76 -4.31
N SER A 143 7.78 -30.15 -3.33
CA SER A 143 8.27 -31.51 -3.19
C SER A 143 7.15 -32.43 -2.62
N GLU A 144 7.27 -33.73 -2.79
CA GLU A 144 6.24 -34.69 -2.35
C GLU A 144 6.03 -34.73 -0.83
N ASP A 145 7.04 -34.33 -0.07
CA ASP A 145 7.08 -34.28 1.40
C ASP A 145 6.68 -32.92 1.98
N GLU A 146 6.45 -31.90 1.12
CA GLU A 146 6.07 -30.55 1.55
C GLU A 146 4.54 -30.43 1.68
N ASN A 147 4.09 -29.82 2.79
CA ASN A 147 2.68 -29.52 2.99
C ASN A 147 2.29 -28.22 2.26
N PRO A 148 1.34 -28.27 1.30
CA PRO A 148 0.89 -27.07 0.58
C PRO A 148 0.35 -25.94 1.48
N GLU A 149 -0.15 -26.27 2.68
CA GLU A 149 -0.66 -25.27 3.61
C GLU A 149 0.43 -24.33 4.13
N ASP A 150 1.69 -24.79 4.20
CA ASP A 150 2.83 -24.01 4.67
C ASP A 150 3.26 -22.94 3.66
N PHE A 151 2.77 -23.02 2.41
CA PHE A 151 3.09 -22.14 1.30
C PHE A 151 1.91 -21.28 0.85
N LYS A 152 0.85 -21.21 1.64
CA LYS A 152 -0.24 -20.28 1.35
C LYS A 152 0.22 -18.85 1.62
N PRO A 153 0.22 -17.95 0.61
CA PRO A 153 0.50 -16.55 0.84
C PRO A 153 -0.53 -15.99 1.83
N PHE A 154 -0.08 -15.18 2.77
CA PHE A 154 -0.93 -14.52 3.77
C PHE A 154 -1.95 -13.55 3.18
N PHE A 155 -1.88 -13.27 1.90
CA PHE A 155 -2.81 -12.42 1.17
C PHE A 155 -4.01 -13.24 0.71
N ARG A 156 -5.09 -13.17 1.47
CA ARG A 156 -6.40 -13.61 0.96
C ARG A 156 -6.81 -12.62 -0.12
N LYS A 157 -6.98 -13.09 -1.36
CA LYS A 157 -7.57 -12.34 -2.47
C LYS A 157 -9.04 -11.95 -2.24
N GLU A 158 -9.59 -12.19 -1.06
CA GLU A 158 -11.02 -12.04 -0.74
C GLU A 158 -11.38 -10.67 -0.14
N TYR A 159 -10.45 -9.70 -0.13
CA TYR A 159 -10.68 -8.36 0.42
C TYR A 159 -10.35 -7.22 -0.56
N TYR A 160 -10.46 -7.51 -1.86
CA TYR A 160 -10.47 -6.46 -2.88
C TYR A 160 -11.68 -6.65 -3.79
#